data_917b1e683a607ba4046b669f12d2ab14
#
_entry.id   917b1e683a607ba4046b669f12d2ab14
#
_cell.length_a   1.000
_cell.length_b   1.000
_cell.length_c   1.000
_cell.angle_alpha   90.00
_cell.angle_beta   90.00
_cell.angle_gamma   90.00
#
_symmetry.space_group_name_H-M   'P 1'
#
loop_
_entity.id
_entity.type
_entity.pdbx_description
1 polymer ?
#
loop_
_entity_poly.entity_id
_entity_poly.type
_entity_poly.pdbx_seq_one_letter_code
_entity_poly.pdbx_strand_id
1 'polypeptide(L)'
;IPLLVWRRNLPRHLAGAQTAQKMTIQWPAEAIWEAVSPQWPTFSVEILPEIDSTNSELMRRARAGQHEPTLLVAERQTAGRGRLGRDWSSDTQAQGRTLTFSLGLPLAPVDWSGLSLAVGLSVVQSLHPQLRLKWPNDVWLGDRKVAGILIETASVGQDRYVVIGIGINIEAPAADGMRTPPAGLREVLPEVQAPDVLEHIMAPLVRAIQRFAAQGF
;
A
#
# COMPACT_ATOMS: atom_id res chain seq x y z
N ILE A 1 -16.80 -2.68 12.48
CA ILE A 1 -15.66 -1.78 12.19
C ILE A 1 -16.11 -0.90 11.04
N PRO A 2 -16.15 0.43 11.19
CA PRO A 2 -16.56 1.30 10.09
C PRO A 2 -15.54 1.17 8.95
N LEU A 3 -16.03 0.77 7.78
CA LEU A 3 -15.27 0.58 6.55
C LEU A 3 -15.67 1.69 5.59
N LEU A 4 -14.73 2.52 5.15
CA LEU A 4 -14.94 3.39 4.01
C LEU A 4 -14.61 2.60 2.75
N VAL A 5 -15.63 2.26 1.96
CA VAL A 5 -15.48 1.55 0.69
C VAL A 5 -15.92 2.45 -0.45
N TRP A 6 -15.04 2.66 -1.42
CA TRP A 6 -15.36 3.40 -2.62
C TRP A 6 -15.45 2.44 -3.83
N ARG A 7 -16.68 2.27 -4.36
CA ARG A 7 -17.00 1.42 -5.53
C ARG A 7 -18.06 2.09 -6.41
N ARG A 8 -18.05 1.81 -7.70
CA ARG A 8 -18.93 2.43 -8.72
C ARG A 8 -20.44 2.26 -8.48
N ASN A 9 -20.91 1.30 -7.67
CA ASN A 9 -22.32 0.90 -7.58
C ASN A 9 -22.85 0.74 -6.13
N LEU A 10 -22.30 1.41 -5.14
CA LEU A 10 -22.98 1.48 -3.84
C LEU A 10 -24.02 2.61 -3.89
N PRO A 11 -25.32 2.30 -3.69
CA PRO A 11 -26.33 3.34 -3.61
C PRO A 11 -26.01 4.30 -2.45
N ARG A 12 -25.99 5.59 -2.73
CA ARG A 12 -25.64 6.67 -1.79
C ARG A 12 -26.39 6.65 -0.45
N HIS A 13 -27.50 5.92 -0.35
CA HIS A 13 -28.31 5.82 0.87
C HIS A 13 -27.85 4.75 1.87
N LEU A 14 -26.85 3.91 1.53
CA LEU A 14 -26.22 2.99 2.49
C LEU A 14 -24.95 3.58 3.14
N ALA A 15 -24.53 4.78 2.75
CA ALA A 15 -23.45 5.52 3.39
C ALA A 15 -23.88 6.27 4.66
N GLY A 16 -25.11 6.07 5.12
CA GLY A 16 -25.68 6.74 6.26
C GLY A 16 -25.94 5.82 7.45
N ALA A 17 -25.39 6.20 8.60
CA ALA A 17 -25.75 5.76 9.95
C ALA A 17 -25.18 4.41 10.43
N GLN A 18 -23.86 4.29 10.46
CA GLN A 18 -23.23 3.56 11.57
C GLN A 18 -22.28 4.53 12.27
N THR A 19 -22.35 4.59 13.60
CA THR A 19 -21.58 5.47 14.46
C THR A 19 -20.10 5.46 14.06
N ALA A 20 -19.73 6.45 13.24
CA ALA A 20 -18.37 6.62 12.75
C ALA A 20 -17.48 6.96 13.93
N GLN A 21 -16.66 6.02 14.35
CA GLN A 21 -15.43 6.36 15.04
C GLN A 21 -14.70 7.28 14.05
N LYS A 22 -14.59 8.56 14.41
CA LYS A 22 -14.16 9.65 13.51
C LYS A 22 -12.77 9.32 12.99
N MET A 23 -12.68 8.93 11.72
CA MET A 23 -11.38 8.84 11.05
C MET A 23 -10.76 10.23 11.12
N THR A 24 -9.55 10.30 11.65
CA THR A 24 -8.88 11.58 11.91
C THR A 24 -8.22 12.11 10.63
N ILE A 25 -7.96 11.21 9.66
CA ILE A 25 -7.27 11.51 8.41
C ILE A 25 -8.29 11.54 7.26
N GLN A 26 -8.22 12.58 6.43
CA GLN A 26 -9.00 12.68 5.19
C GLN A 26 -8.23 11.99 4.06
N TRP A 27 -8.70 10.83 3.65
CA TRP A 27 -8.09 10.05 2.58
C TRP A 27 -8.70 10.40 1.22
N PRO A 28 -7.91 10.57 0.15
CA PRO A 28 -8.38 10.92 -1.19
C PRO A 28 -8.92 9.69 -1.95
N ALA A 29 -9.82 8.93 -1.33
CA ALA A 29 -10.31 7.66 -1.85
C ALA A 29 -11.01 7.81 -3.21
N GLU A 30 -11.81 8.86 -3.38
CA GLU A 30 -12.51 9.16 -4.63
C GLU A 30 -11.52 9.51 -5.75
N ALA A 31 -10.58 10.42 -5.49
CA ALA A 31 -9.57 10.82 -6.47
C ALA A 31 -8.70 9.63 -6.92
N ILE A 32 -8.29 8.78 -5.98
CA ILE A 32 -7.54 7.56 -6.30
C ILE A 32 -8.39 6.60 -7.14
N TRP A 33 -9.66 6.40 -6.77
CA TRP A 33 -10.55 5.53 -7.50
C TRP A 33 -10.78 6.04 -8.93
N GLU A 34 -11.02 7.34 -9.12
CA GLU A 34 -11.18 7.97 -10.44
C GLU A 34 -9.93 7.81 -11.31
N ALA A 35 -8.73 7.93 -10.72
CA ALA A 35 -7.47 7.80 -11.43
C ALA A 35 -7.16 6.36 -11.87
N VAL A 36 -7.65 5.35 -11.14
CA VAL A 36 -7.32 3.93 -11.36
C VAL A 36 -8.44 3.14 -12.05
N SER A 37 -9.70 3.44 -11.77
CA SER A 37 -10.86 2.69 -12.28
C SER A 37 -10.96 2.60 -13.81
N PRO A 38 -10.47 3.55 -14.63
CA PRO A 38 -10.43 3.38 -16.07
C PRO A 38 -9.57 2.19 -16.52
N GLN A 39 -8.56 1.82 -15.74
CA GLN A 39 -7.66 0.71 -16.02
C GLN A 39 -8.16 -0.61 -15.42
N TRP A 40 -8.81 -0.53 -14.26
CA TRP A 40 -9.41 -1.66 -13.52
C TRP A 40 -10.85 -1.35 -13.13
N PRO A 41 -11.85 -1.67 -13.97
CA PRO A 41 -13.25 -1.25 -13.75
C PRO A 41 -13.89 -1.73 -12.45
N THR A 42 -13.39 -2.84 -11.88
CA THR A 42 -13.87 -3.41 -10.60
C THR A 42 -13.03 -2.95 -9.39
N PHE A 43 -12.09 -2.02 -9.61
CA PHE A 43 -11.23 -1.50 -8.55
C PHE A 43 -12.00 -0.89 -7.39
N SER A 44 -11.56 -1.17 -6.18
CA SER A 44 -12.09 -0.56 -4.95
C SER A 44 -10.98 0.05 -4.11
N VAL A 45 -11.32 1.12 -3.40
CA VAL A 45 -10.48 1.74 -2.37
C VAL A 45 -11.17 1.55 -1.02
N GLU A 46 -10.47 0.93 -0.11
CA GLU A 46 -10.96 0.60 1.23
C GLU A 46 -10.01 1.14 2.29
N ILE A 47 -10.55 1.85 3.28
CA ILE A 47 -9.76 2.45 4.34
C ILE A 47 -10.28 1.96 5.68
N LEU A 48 -9.38 1.39 6.47
CA LEU A 48 -9.67 0.87 7.80
C LEU A 48 -8.93 1.69 8.87
N PRO A 49 -9.60 2.04 9.97
CA PRO A 49 -8.93 2.64 11.12
C PRO A 49 -7.86 1.72 11.69
N GLU A 50 -8.16 0.42 11.76
CA GLU A 50 -7.25 -0.58 12.32
C GLU A 50 -7.50 -1.96 11.72
N ILE A 51 -6.40 -2.70 11.51
CA ILE A 51 -6.41 -4.13 11.16
C ILE A 51 -5.11 -4.79 11.62
N ASP A 52 -5.05 -6.12 11.60
CA ASP A 52 -3.81 -6.86 11.87
C ASP A 52 -2.74 -6.54 10.82
N SER A 53 -3.04 -6.78 9.54
CA SER A 53 -2.16 -6.48 8.42
C SER A 53 -2.97 -6.37 7.12
N THR A 54 -2.74 -5.32 6.35
CA THR A 54 -3.39 -5.14 5.03
C THR A 54 -3.04 -6.27 4.07
N ASN A 55 -1.79 -6.76 4.07
CA ASN A 55 -1.39 -7.93 3.28
C ASN A 55 -2.13 -9.20 3.73
N SER A 56 -2.16 -9.46 5.03
CA SER A 56 -2.83 -10.66 5.57
C SER A 56 -4.32 -10.67 5.23
N GLU A 57 -4.97 -9.53 5.29
CA GLU A 57 -6.39 -9.41 4.96
C GLU A 57 -6.65 -9.69 3.48
N LEU A 58 -5.91 -9.06 2.56
CA LEU A 58 -6.11 -9.31 1.13
C LEU A 58 -5.76 -10.76 0.75
N MET A 59 -4.77 -11.37 1.41
CA MET A 59 -4.47 -12.79 1.24
C MET A 59 -5.59 -13.70 1.77
N ARG A 60 -6.27 -13.33 2.87
CA ARG A 60 -7.46 -14.06 3.38
C ARG A 60 -8.60 -13.97 2.39
N ARG A 61 -8.87 -12.75 1.87
CA ARG A 61 -9.93 -12.52 0.89
C ARG A 61 -9.69 -13.28 -0.40
N ALA A 62 -8.47 -13.29 -0.91
CA ALA A 62 -8.10 -14.04 -2.10
C ALA A 62 -8.39 -15.54 -1.94
N ARG A 63 -8.01 -16.13 -0.78
CA ARG A 63 -8.30 -17.53 -0.46
C ARG A 63 -9.80 -17.82 -0.30
N ALA A 64 -10.59 -16.81 0.07
CA ALA A 64 -12.04 -16.86 0.15
C ALA A 64 -12.76 -16.59 -1.20
N GLY A 65 -12.00 -16.45 -2.30
CA GLY A 65 -12.55 -16.26 -3.64
C GLY A 65 -12.83 -14.80 -4.02
N GLN A 66 -12.34 -13.82 -3.27
CA GLN A 66 -12.46 -12.41 -3.62
C GLN A 66 -11.21 -11.96 -4.41
N HIS A 67 -11.37 -11.64 -5.68
CA HIS A 67 -10.27 -11.42 -6.60
C HIS A 67 -10.26 -10.05 -7.27
N GLU A 68 -11.25 -9.20 -7.00
CA GLU A 68 -11.28 -7.86 -7.59
C GLU A 68 -10.06 -7.03 -7.15
N PRO A 69 -9.54 -6.19 -8.04
CA PRO A 69 -8.48 -5.27 -7.68
C PRO A 69 -8.91 -4.37 -6.51
N THR A 70 -8.13 -4.40 -5.44
CA THR A 70 -8.47 -3.71 -4.20
C THR A 70 -7.25 -3.00 -3.64
N LEU A 71 -7.38 -1.70 -3.39
CA LEU A 71 -6.47 -0.94 -2.52
C LEU A 71 -7.03 -0.96 -1.10
N LEU A 72 -6.28 -1.56 -0.18
CA LEU A 72 -6.61 -1.58 1.24
C LEU A 72 -5.60 -0.75 2.03
N VAL A 73 -6.07 0.32 2.65
CA VAL A 73 -5.27 1.21 3.51
C VAL A 73 -5.63 0.95 4.96
N ALA A 74 -4.65 0.96 5.85
CA ALA A 74 -4.86 0.93 7.29
C ALA A 74 -4.19 2.13 7.96
N GLU A 75 -4.95 2.87 8.78
CA GLU A 75 -4.39 3.93 9.61
C GLU A 75 -3.47 3.36 10.70
N ARG A 76 -3.79 2.12 11.13
CA ARG A 76 -2.98 1.36 12.10
C ARG A 76 -2.98 -0.12 11.77
N GLN A 77 -1.80 -0.75 11.79
CA GLN A 77 -1.67 -2.21 11.80
C GLN A 77 -1.24 -2.70 13.19
N THR A 78 -1.91 -3.73 13.71
CA THR A 78 -1.58 -4.33 15.02
C THR A 78 -0.56 -5.47 14.92
N ALA A 79 -0.38 -6.04 13.72
CA ALA A 79 0.55 -7.12 13.42
C ALA A 79 1.10 -6.96 11.99
N GLY A 80 1.65 -5.77 11.69
CA GLY A 80 2.25 -5.46 10.38
C GLY A 80 3.43 -6.39 10.08
N ARG A 81 3.55 -6.82 8.83
CA ARG A 81 4.55 -7.82 8.42
C ARG A 81 5.50 -7.28 7.36
N GLY A 82 6.76 -7.62 7.54
CA GLY A 82 7.81 -7.49 6.53
C GLY A 82 8.27 -8.86 6.02
N ARG A 83 9.28 -8.88 5.16
CA ARG A 83 9.87 -10.11 4.64
C ARG A 83 10.56 -10.93 5.75
N LEU A 84 10.59 -12.26 5.54
CA LEU A 84 11.27 -13.22 6.44
C LEU A 84 10.74 -13.16 7.88
N GLY A 85 9.43 -12.92 8.06
CA GLY A 85 8.81 -12.89 9.38
C GLY A 85 9.19 -11.68 10.25
N ARG A 86 9.79 -10.64 9.68
CA ARG A 86 10.07 -9.40 10.40
C ARG A 86 8.78 -8.62 10.61
N ASP A 87 8.71 -7.91 11.73
CA ASP A 87 7.61 -6.99 11.97
C ASP A 87 7.78 -5.70 11.15
N TRP A 88 6.65 -5.16 10.70
CA TRP A 88 6.53 -3.80 10.23
C TRP A 88 5.76 -3.00 11.29
N SER A 89 6.44 -2.09 11.96
CA SER A 89 5.82 -1.24 12.96
C SER A 89 5.07 -0.10 12.30
N SER A 90 3.75 -0.04 12.53
CA SER A 90 2.97 1.19 12.36
C SER A 90 2.95 1.85 13.73
N ASP A 91 3.50 3.06 13.85
CA ASP A 91 3.55 3.75 15.16
C ASP A 91 2.13 3.89 15.72
N THR A 92 1.93 3.32 16.91
CA THR A 92 0.63 3.25 17.56
C THR A 92 0.21 4.55 18.24
N GLN A 93 1.12 5.52 18.36
CA GLN A 93 0.88 6.71 19.17
C GLN A 93 0.51 7.96 18.37
N ALA A 94 0.77 8.00 17.05
CA ALA A 94 0.44 9.15 16.23
C ALA A 94 -0.01 8.72 14.82
N GLN A 95 -1.28 8.99 14.52
CA GLN A 95 -1.85 8.75 13.19
C GLN A 95 -1.11 9.57 12.11
N GLY A 96 -0.92 8.98 10.93
CA GLY A 96 -0.32 9.66 9.79
C GLY A 96 1.21 9.68 9.76
N ARG A 97 1.91 9.16 10.77
CA ARG A 97 3.38 9.03 10.75
C ARG A 97 3.89 7.92 9.84
N THR A 98 3.04 6.96 9.54
CA THR A 98 3.34 5.86 8.64
C THR A 98 2.17 5.67 7.69
N LEU A 99 2.46 5.54 6.41
CA LEU A 99 1.49 5.09 5.40
C LEU A 99 1.63 3.58 5.24
N THR A 100 0.56 2.83 5.48
CA THR A 100 0.51 1.39 5.26
C THR A 100 -0.68 1.01 4.39
N PHE A 101 -0.40 0.36 3.27
CA PHE A 101 -1.43 -0.12 2.36
C PHE A 101 -0.98 -1.37 1.62
N SER A 102 -1.95 -2.07 1.07
CA SER A 102 -1.73 -3.17 0.15
C SER A 102 -2.63 -3.04 -1.08
N LEU A 103 -2.06 -3.34 -2.24
CA LEU A 103 -2.77 -3.46 -3.49
C LEU A 103 -2.86 -4.94 -3.84
N GLY A 104 -4.08 -5.48 -3.88
CA GLY A 104 -4.35 -6.85 -4.28
C GLY A 104 -5.01 -6.90 -5.64
N LEU A 105 -4.55 -7.78 -6.53
CA LEU A 105 -5.09 -7.91 -7.90
C LEU A 105 -4.72 -9.25 -8.53
N PRO A 106 -5.52 -9.74 -9.50
CA PRO A 106 -5.09 -10.80 -10.40
C PRO A 106 -3.91 -10.31 -11.25
N LEU A 107 -2.87 -11.12 -11.35
CA LEU A 107 -1.70 -10.81 -12.18
C LEU A 107 -1.06 -12.10 -12.69
N ALA A 108 -0.71 -12.14 -13.98
CA ALA A 108 -0.11 -13.30 -14.62
C ALA A 108 1.07 -12.88 -15.53
N PRO A 109 2.17 -12.35 -14.98
CA PRO A 109 3.35 -12.05 -15.76
C PRO A 109 4.03 -13.36 -16.21
N VAL A 110 4.77 -13.31 -17.31
CA VAL A 110 5.59 -14.45 -17.79
C VAL A 110 6.65 -14.82 -16.76
N ASP A 111 7.28 -13.81 -16.14
CA ASP A 111 8.25 -13.96 -15.06
C ASP A 111 7.93 -12.99 -13.92
N TRP A 112 7.96 -13.50 -12.70
CA TRP A 112 7.72 -12.72 -11.47
C TRP A 112 8.98 -12.01 -10.97
N SER A 113 10.13 -12.36 -11.53
CA SER A 113 11.40 -11.76 -11.13
C SER A 113 11.41 -10.26 -11.43
N GLY A 114 11.79 -9.47 -10.45
CA GLY A 114 11.86 -8.02 -10.60
C GLY A 114 10.57 -7.25 -10.27
N LEU A 115 9.42 -7.88 -10.00
CA LEU A 115 8.21 -7.15 -9.63
C LEU A 115 8.44 -6.20 -8.44
N SER A 116 9.15 -6.65 -7.42
CA SER A 116 9.48 -5.82 -6.26
C SER A 116 10.35 -4.61 -6.64
N LEU A 117 11.23 -4.77 -7.63
CA LEU A 117 12.06 -3.68 -8.16
C LEU A 117 11.23 -2.71 -8.99
N ALA A 118 10.32 -3.20 -9.84
CA ALA A 118 9.41 -2.35 -10.63
C ALA A 118 8.53 -1.49 -9.72
N VAL A 119 7.95 -2.10 -8.67
CA VAL A 119 7.17 -1.41 -7.65
C VAL A 119 8.01 -0.36 -6.91
N GLY A 120 9.19 -0.75 -6.43
CA GLY A 120 10.08 0.15 -5.70
C GLY A 120 10.58 1.31 -6.55
N LEU A 121 10.90 1.06 -7.82
CA LEU A 121 11.32 2.08 -8.77
C LEU A 121 10.19 3.09 -9.02
N SER A 122 8.95 2.62 -9.19
CA SER A 122 7.78 3.49 -9.32
C SER A 122 7.61 4.40 -8.11
N VAL A 123 7.74 3.86 -6.89
CA VAL A 123 7.65 4.64 -5.65
C VAL A 123 8.75 5.70 -5.57
N VAL A 124 10.00 5.32 -5.83
CA VAL A 124 11.15 6.24 -5.79
C VAL A 124 10.99 7.38 -6.80
N GLN A 125 10.63 7.04 -8.04
CA GLN A 125 10.46 8.04 -9.11
C GLN A 125 9.29 8.98 -8.88
N SER A 126 8.26 8.53 -8.18
CA SER A 126 7.08 9.32 -7.88
C SER A 126 7.28 10.30 -6.71
N LEU A 127 8.23 10.06 -5.82
CA LEU A 127 8.31 10.82 -4.57
C LEU A 127 9.43 11.87 -4.57
N HIS A 128 10.68 11.46 -4.59
CA HIS A 128 11.78 12.40 -4.45
C HIS A 128 13.09 11.89 -5.06
N PRO A 129 13.89 12.72 -5.77
CA PRO A 129 15.12 12.29 -6.45
C PRO A 129 16.27 11.84 -5.53
N GLN A 130 16.21 12.14 -4.23
CA GLN A 130 17.20 11.65 -3.26
C GLN A 130 16.90 10.24 -2.75
N LEU A 131 15.69 9.73 -2.98
CA LEU A 131 15.35 8.36 -2.64
C LEU A 131 16.06 7.37 -3.56
N ARG A 132 16.43 6.23 -3.02
CA ARG A 132 17.11 5.15 -3.74
C ARG A 132 16.43 3.82 -3.45
N LEU A 133 16.38 2.98 -4.47
CA LEU A 133 15.95 1.59 -4.31
C LEU A 133 17.12 0.76 -3.80
N LYS A 134 16.94 0.09 -2.69
CA LYS A 134 17.90 -0.91 -2.19
C LYS A 134 17.35 -2.30 -2.40
N TRP A 135 18.06 -3.06 -3.21
CA TRP A 135 17.69 -4.44 -3.47
C TRP A 135 17.57 -5.25 -2.16
N PRO A 136 16.58 -6.14 -2.02
CA PRO A 136 15.60 -6.49 -3.07
C PRO A 136 14.28 -5.71 -2.99
N ASN A 137 13.98 -4.96 -1.93
CA ASN A 137 12.61 -4.49 -1.66
C ASN A 137 12.50 -3.27 -0.74
N ASP A 138 13.56 -2.51 -0.55
CA ASP A 138 13.57 -1.37 0.36
C ASP A 138 13.79 -0.04 -0.39
N VAL A 139 13.17 1.02 0.09
CA VAL A 139 13.45 2.40 -0.35
C VAL A 139 14.24 3.11 0.75
N TRP A 140 15.31 3.76 0.36
CA TRP A 140 16.28 4.38 1.26
C TRP A 140 16.47 5.87 0.96
N LEU A 141 16.78 6.61 2.03
CA LEU A 141 17.30 7.98 2.00
C LEU A 141 18.68 7.95 2.64
N GLY A 142 19.74 8.20 1.84
CA GLY A 142 21.11 7.91 2.28
C GLY A 142 21.25 6.45 2.72
N ASP A 143 21.75 6.24 3.94
CA ASP A 143 21.96 4.90 4.53
C ASP A 143 20.82 4.45 5.43
N ARG A 144 19.64 5.07 5.35
CA ARG A 144 18.49 4.81 6.21
C ARG A 144 17.25 4.43 5.42
N LYS A 145 16.46 3.54 6.01
CA LYS A 145 15.26 2.97 5.38
C LYS A 145 14.04 3.88 5.54
N VAL A 146 13.44 4.28 4.42
CA VAL A 146 12.17 5.04 4.36
C VAL A 146 10.97 4.13 4.15
N ALA A 147 11.11 3.10 3.30
CA ALA A 147 9.98 2.23 2.97
C ALA A 147 10.39 0.78 2.78
N GLY A 148 9.42 -0.12 2.97
CA GLY A 148 9.55 -1.55 2.69
C GLY A 148 8.41 -2.04 1.81
N ILE A 149 8.71 -3.00 0.92
CA ILE A 149 7.76 -3.64 0.02
C ILE A 149 7.68 -5.11 0.36
N LEU A 150 6.46 -5.63 0.51
CA LEU A 150 6.18 -7.04 0.74
C LEU A 150 5.23 -7.55 -0.34
N ILE A 151 5.73 -8.43 -1.22
CA ILE A 151 4.92 -9.06 -2.26
C ILE A 151 4.64 -10.51 -1.86
N GLU A 152 3.36 -10.87 -1.84
CA GLU A 152 2.88 -12.21 -1.59
C GLU A 152 1.94 -12.64 -2.72
N THR A 153 1.87 -13.92 -3.03
CA THR A 153 0.99 -14.47 -4.06
C THR A 153 0.13 -15.58 -3.51
N ALA A 154 -1.10 -15.68 -3.99
CA ALA A 154 -1.99 -16.81 -3.76
C ALA A 154 -2.40 -17.43 -5.10
N SER A 155 -2.49 -18.76 -5.16
CA SER A 155 -3.12 -19.43 -6.28
C SER A 155 -4.62 -19.48 -6.05
N VAL A 156 -5.39 -19.11 -7.06
CA VAL A 156 -6.84 -19.05 -7.02
C VAL A 156 -7.38 -19.76 -8.27
N GLY A 157 -7.71 -21.02 -8.13
CA GLY A 157 -7.98 -21.87 -9.27
C GLY A 157 -6.75 -21.98 -10.19
N GLN A 158 -6.90 -21.56 -11.45
CA GLN A 158 -5.79 -21.51 -12.42
C GLN A 158 -5.06 -20.15 -12.43
N ASP A 159 -5.64 -19.15 -11.79
CA ASP A 159 -5.11 -17.79 -11.77
C ASP A 159 -4.21 -17.55 -10.56
N ARG A 160 -3.40 -16.50 -10.64
CA ARG A 160 -2.64 -15.99 -9.51
C ARG A 160 -3.13 -14.63 -9.08
N TYR A 161 -3.27 -14.47 -7.78
CA TYR A 161 -3.55 -13.20 -7.13
C TYR A 161 -2.28 -12.72 -6.42
N VAL A 162 -1.89 -11.48 -6.67
CA VAL A 162 -0.75 -10.86 -5.99
C VAL A 162 -1.25 -9.84 -4.99
N VAL A 163 -0.59 -9.78 -3.84
CA VAL A 163 -0.75 -8.73 -2.85
C VAL A 163 0.57 -7.99 -2.70
N ILE A 164 0.57 -6.72 -3.03
CA ILE A 164 1.71 -5.81 -2.98
C ILE A 164 1.52 -4.88 -1.80
N GLY A 165 2.16 -5.20 -0.68
CA GLY A 165 2.17 -4.37 0.52
C GLY A 165 3.30 -3.35 0.48
N ILE A 166 2.99 -2.12 0.84
CA ILE A 166 3.96 -1.03 0.93
C ILE A 166 3.76 -0.31 2.26
N GLY A 167 4.84 -0.22 3.02
CA GLY A 167 4.92 0.59 4.23
C GLY A 167 5.91 1.72 4.01
N ILE A 168 5.49 2.97 4.26
CA ILE A 168 6.32 4.16 4.07
C ILE A 168 6.33 4.96 5.37
N ASN A 169 7.51 5.27 5.88
CA ASN A 169 7.67 6.19 7.00
C ASN A 169 7.47 7.63 6.50
N ILE A 170 6.42 8.28 6.95
CA ILE A 170 6.23 9.72 6.75
C ILE A 170 7.16 10.47 7.69
N GLU A 171 7.18 10.07 8.97
CA GLU A 171 8.18 10.47 9.95
C GLU A 171 9.07 9.29 10.30
N ALA A 172 10.32 9.54 10.64
CA ALA A 172 11.22 8.48 11.08
C ALA A 172 10.71 7.90 12.42
N PRO A 173 10.46 6.58 12.53
CA PRO A 173 10.16 5.97 13.81
C PRO A 173 11.38 5.97 14.73
N ALA A 174 11.18 5.72 16.03
CA ALA A 174 12.27 5.50 16.95
C ALA A 174 13.17 4.35 16.48
N ALA A 175 14.49 4.54 16.57
CA ALA A 175 15.46 3.59 16.02
C ALA A 175 15.78 2.41 16.98
N ASP A 176 15.18 2.39 18.17
CA ASP A 176 15.48 1.43 19.23
C ASP A 176 15.24 -0.03 18.77
N GLY A 177 16.29 -0.83 18.82
CA GLY A 177 16.25 -2.24 18.43
C GLY A 177 16.19 -2.52 16.93
N MET A 178 16.19 -1.51 16.07
CA MET A 178 16.16 -1.71 14.62
C MET A 178 17.54 -2.04 14.03
N ARG A 179 17.64 -3.12 13.23
CA ARG A 179 18.88 -3.48 12.51
C ARG A 179 19.27 -2.45 11.46
N THR A 180 18.29 -1.75 10.90
CA THR A 180 18.46 -0.75 9.83
C THR A 180 17.94 0.57 10.37
N PRO A 181 18.77 1.61 10.43
CA PRO A 181 18.32 2.92 10.87
C PRO A 181 17.15 3.42 10.00
N PRO A 182 16.08 3.92 10.58
CA PRO A 182 14.95 4.45 9.85
C PRO A 182 15.18 5.89 9.38
N ALA A 183 14.49 6.27 8.30
CA ALA A 183 14.29 7.64 7.87
C ALA A 183 12.82 7.88 7.57
N GLY A 184 12.40 9.14 7.52
CA GLY A 184 11.06 9.57 7.14
C GLY A 184 11.06 10.46 5.90
N LEU A 185 9.97 10.46 5.15
CA LEU A 185 9.81 11.32 3.96
C LEU A 185 9.90 12.81 4.30
N ARG A 186 9.45 13.22 5.50
CA ARG A 186 9.50 14.61 5.92
C ARG A 186 10.92 15.19 6.03
N GLU A 187 11.93 14.36 6.01
CA GLU A 187 13.31 14.83 5.95
C GLU A 187 13.67 15.49 4.61
N VAL A 188 12.96 15.15 3.54
CA VAL A 188 13.14 15.70 2.18
C VAL A 188 11.87 16.35 1.62
N LEU A 189 10.73 16.11 2.24
CA LEU A 189 9.41 16.66 1.91
C LEU A 189 8.73 17.09 3.22
N PRO A 190 9.10 18.22 3.84
CA PRO A 190 8.72 18.58 5.23
C PRO A 190 7.22 18.61 5.51
N GLU A 191 6.40 19.05 4.54
CA GLU A 191 4.96 19.23 4.70
C GLU A 191 4.11 18.04 4.25
N VAL A 192 4.74 16.96 3.73
CA VAL A 192 4.02 15.82 3.16
C VAL A 192 3.20 15.08 4.22
N GLN A 193 2.00 14.68 3.82
CA GLN A 193 1.10 13.86 4.62
C GLN A 193 0.92 12.47 3.96
N ALA A 194 0.53 11.47 4.75
CA ALA A 194 0.29 10.11 4.24
C ALA A 194 -0.75 10.05 3.10
N PRO A 195 -1.89 10.79 3.16
CA PRO A 195 -2.83 10.88 2.04
C PRO A 195 -2.22 11.40 0.74
N ASP A 196 -1.39 12.45 0.83
CA ASP A 196 -0.75 13.07 -0.34
C ASP A 196 0.20 12.09 -1.02
N VAL A 197 0.98 11.36 -0.21
CA VAL A 197 1.89 10.32 -0.70
C VAL A 197 1.11 9.23 -1.43
N LEU A 198 0.02 8.74 -0.83
CA LEU A 198 -0.80 7.68 -1.41
C LEU A 198 -1.39 8.11 -2.76
N GLU A 199 -2.00 9.28 -2.82
CA GLU A 199 -2.58 9.82 -4.05
C GLU A 199 -1.52 9.95 -5.15
N HIS A 200 -0.36 10.48 -4.80
CA HIS A 200 0.71 10.75 -5.75
C HIS A 200 1.32 9.48 -6.36
N ILE A 201 1.45 8.41 -5.59
CA ILE A 201 2.08 7.17 -6.06
C ILE A 201 1.11 6.23 -6.78
N MET A 202 -0.20 6.28 -6.53
CA MET A 202 -1.12 5.22 -6.97
C MET A 202 -1.21 5.06 -8.49
N ALA A 203 -1.46 6.12 -9.22
CA ALA A 203 -1.59 6.01 -10.69
C ALA A 203 -0.26 5.60 -11.37
N PRO A 204 0.92 6.15 -11.01
CA PRO A 204 2.20 5.64 -11.47
C PRO A 204 2.44 4.17 -11.14
N LEU A 205 2.11 3.75 -9.92
CA LEU A 205 2.28 2.36 -9.46
C LEU A 205 1.44 1.38 -10.29
N VAL A 206 0.18 1.69 -10.54
CA VAL A 206 -0.71 0.88 -11.37
C VAL A 206 -0.14 0.72 -12.78
N ARG A 207 0.30 1.82 -13.40
CA ARG A 207 0.94 1.77 -14.72
C ARG A 207 2.23 0.94 -14.72
N ALA A 208 3.04 1.04 -13.67
CA ALA A 208 4.26 0.25 -13.55
C ALA A 208 3.97 -1.25 -13.44
N ILE A 209 2.96 -1.64 -12.66
CA ILE A 209 2.52 -3.04 -12.53
C ILE A 209 1.98 -3.58 -13.86
N GLN A 210 1.17 -2.82 -14.58
CA GLN A 210 0.65 -3.22 -15.89
C GLN A 210 1.78 -3.39 -16.93
N ARG A 211 2.74 -2.46 -16.94
CA ARG A 211 3.92 -2.56 -17.81
C ARG A 211 4.74 -3.81 -17.48
N PHE A 212 4.97 -4.04 -16.20
CA PHE A 212 5.66 -5.24 -15.73
C PHE A 212 4.96 -6.53 -16.15
N ALA A 213 3.63 -6.60 -16.02
CA ALA A 213 2.85 -7.75 -16.43
C ALA A 213 2.98 -8.04 -17.94
N ALA A 214 3.07 -6.98 -18.76
CA ALA A 214 3.14 -7.10 -20.21
C ALA A 214 4.57 -7.35 -20.74
N GLN A 215 5.58 -6.81 -20.10
CA GLN A 215 6.95 -6.71 -20.66
C GLN A 215 8.04 -7.29 -19.74
N GLY A 216 7.73 -7.58 -18.47
CA GLY A 216 8.73 -7.90 -17.45
C GLY A 216 9.44 -6.66 -16.91
N PHE A 217 10.60 -6.87 -16.26
CA PHE A 217 11.42 -5.81 -15.67
C PHE A 217 12.49 -5.36 -16.62
#